data_5141a4a2ae989583871db7f04abcc387
#
_entry.id   5141a4a2ae989583871db7f04abcc387
#
_cell.length_a   1.000
_cell.length_b   1.000
_cell.length_c   1.000
_cell.angle_alpha   90.00
_cell.angle_beta   90.00
_cell.angle_gamma   90.00
#
_symmetry.space_group_name_H-M   'P 1'
#
loop_
_entity.id
_entity.type
_entity.pdbx_description
1 polymer ?
#
loop_
_entity_poly.entity_id
_entity_poly.type
_entity_poly.pdbx_seq_one_letter_code
_entity_poly.pdbx_strand_id
1 'polypeptide(L)'
;MKYFISDLHLSKSGVNKVSGIDSQLHNQFVSTVWNNFITDDDEVYIVGGVGDLSLLSMLNGNKVVLFGKSDLDMFNRYVSSVSTKRDAILDKEMYQTYCKNEFNVQVLFRDTLEVTLCTSEVVRLCVDYENATMSKMFTLASGIGNYQRLFGSGINLSSFVNGYKPVSEYDIISSIRRGSDELLY
;
A
#
# COMPACT_ATOMS: atom_id res chain seq x y z
N MET A 1 -14.43 -3.54 -6.89
CA MET A 1 -13.73 -4.67 -6.25
C MET A 1 -12.66 -4.13 -5.31
N LYS A 2 -12.17 -4.93 -4.32
CA LYS A 2 -11.03 -4.53 -3.47
C LYS A 2 -9.75 -5.19 -3.95
N TYR A 3 -8.67 -4.38 -3.95
CA TYR A 3 -7.33 -4.81 -4.29
C TYR A 3 -6.32 -4.37 -3.23
N PHE A 4 -5.19 -5.06 -3.14
CA PHE A 4 -4.19 -4.86 -2.11
C PHE A 4 -2.79 -4.92 -2.73
N ILE A 5 -1.92 -3.99 -2.33
CA ILE A 5 -0.52 -3.93 -2.78
C ILE A 5 0.32 -3.17 -1.76
N SER A 6 1.63 -3.32 -1.79
CA SER A 6 2.58 -2.51 -1.02
C SER A 6 3.83 -2.19 -1.83
N ASP A 7 4.66 -1.29 -1.32
CA ASP A 7 6.02 -1.05 -1.80
C ASP A 7 6.12 -0.60 -3.27
N LEU A 8 5.28 0.35 -3.69
CA LEU A 8 5.29 0.90 -5.05
C LEU A 8 6.56 1.71 -5.37
N HIS A 9 7.10 2.41 -4.37
CA HIS A 9 8.32 3.23 -4.47
C HIS A 9 8.34 4.20 -5.65
N LEU A 10 7.20 4.84 -5.94
CA LEU A 10 7.09 5.85 -6.99
C LEU A 10 8.02 7.03 -6.72
N SER A 11 8.69 7.55 -7.74
CA SER A 11 9.65 8.66 -7.61
C SER A 11 9.62 9.56 -8.83
N LYS A 12 9.72 10.89 -8.62
CA LYS A 12 9.69 11.88 -9.71
C LYS A 12 10.94 11.90 -10.58
N SER A 13 12.08 11.51 -10.03
CA SER A 13 13.36 11.65 -10.75
C SER A 13 14.45 10.73 -10.21
N GLY A 14 15.48 10.54 -11.00
CA GLY A 14 16.67 9.79 -10.66
C GLY A 14 16.51 8.29 -10.89
N VAL A 15 17.39 7.51 -10.28
CA VAL A 15 17.32 6.05 -10.31
C VAL A 15 16.45 5.58 -9.15
N ASN A 16 15.46 4.78 -9.45
CA ASN A 16 14.62 4.17 -8.42
C ASN A 16 15.48 3.22 -7.57
N LYS A 17 15.53 3.48 -6.26
CA LYS A 17 16.44 2.77 -5.35
C LYS A 17 16.12 1.28 -5.17
N VAL A 18 14.89 0.88 -5.47
CA VAL A 18 14.42 -0.49 -5.32
C VAL A 18 14.60 -1.29 -6.60
N SER A 19 14.13 -0.75 -7.72
CA SER A 19 14.22 -1.43 -9.02
C SER A 19 15.57 -1.25 -9.72
N GLY A 20 16.36 -0.23 -9.33
CA GLY A 20 17.63 0.08 -9.95
C GLY A 20 17.55 0.69 -11.36
N ILE A 21 16.35 0.99 -11.85
CA ILE A 21 16.11 1.59 -13.16
C ILE A 21 15.73 3.07 -13.03
N ASP A 22 15.68 3.78 -14.14
CA ASP A 22 15.18 5.16 -14.18
C ASP A 22 13.77 5.27 -13.59
N SER A 23 13.54 6.31 -12.78
CA SER A 23 12.26 6.48 -12.06
C SER A 23 11.05 6.66 -12.99
N GLN A 24 11.23 7.28 -14.17
CA GLN A 24 10.14 7.44 -15.13
C GLN A 24 9.76 6.09 -15.73
N LEU A 25 10.74 5.28 -16.10
CA LEU A 25 10.53 3.92 -16.60
C LEU A 25 9.88 3.04 -15.55
N HIS A 26 10.34 3.12 -14.29
CA HIS A 26 9.72 2.41 -13.17
C HIS A 26 8.24 2.80 -13.01
N ASN A 27 7.93 4.09 -12.94
CA ASN A 27 6.56 4.58 -12.78
C ASN A 27 5.66 4.18 -13.96
N GLN A 28 6.19 4.25 -15.19
CA GLN A 28 5.46 3.84 -16.39
C GLN A 28 5.15 2.35 -16.37
N PHE A 29 6.09 1.52 -15.94
CA PHE A 29 5.89 0.08 -15.79
C PHE A 29 4.81 -0.19 -14.73
N VAL A 30 4.93 0.40 -13.53
CA VAL A 30 3.94 0.26 -12.45
C VAL A 30 2.54 0.66 -12.93
N SER A 31 2.41 1.84 -13.56
CA SER A 31 1.11 2.32 -14.04
C SER A 31 0.52 1.42 -15.12
N THR A 32 1.34 0.91 -16.03
CA THR A 32 0.89 0.00 -17.08
C THR A 32 0.35 -1.30 -16.50
N VAL A 33 1.10 -1.93 -15.59
CA VAL A 33 0.65 -3.16 -14.93
C VAL A 33 -0.61 -2.89 -14.12
N TRP A 34 -0.61 -1.86 -13.27
CA TRP A 34 -1.73 -1.50 -12.42
C TRP A 34 -3.02 -1.25 -13.21
N ASN A 35 -2.98 -0.36 -14.20
CA ASN A 35 -4.16 0.06 -14.94
C ASN A 35 -4.73 -1.03 -15.88
N ASN A 36 -3.99 -2.13 -16.08
CA ASN A 36 -4.54 -3.32 -16.75
C ASN A 36 -5.48 -4.14 -15.86
N PHE A 37 -5.38 -3.98 -14.52
CA PHE A 37 -6.20 -4.75 -13.57
C PHE A 37 -7.23 -3.89 -12.83
N ILE A 38 -6.94 -2.59 -12.62
CA ILE A 38 -7.71 -1.70 -11.79
C ILE A 38 -8.51 -0.73 -12.66
N THR A 39 -9.79 -0.61 -12.36
CA THR A 39 -10.72 0.38 -12.93
C THR A 39 -10.98 1.51 -11.93
N ASP A 40 -11.61 2.60 -12.37
CA ASP A 40 -11.92 3.75 -11.50
C ASP A 40 -12.94 3.43 -10.39
N ASP A 41 -13.75 2.38 -10.57
CA ASP A 41 -14.72 1.92 -9.58
C ASP A 41 -14.12 1.03 -8.48
N ASP A 42 -12.88 0.60 -8.65
CA ASP A 42 -12.21 -0.29 -7.72
C ASP A 42 -11.64 0.48 -6.51
N GLU A 43 -11.55 -0.21 -5.37
CA GLU A 43 -10.92 0.30 -4.16
C GLU A 43 -9.57 -0.39 -3.94
N VAL A 44 -8.50 0.39 -3.81
CA VAL A 44 -7.16 -0.16 -3.70
C VAL A 44 -6.50 0.27 -2.39
N TYR A 45 -6.12 -0.71 -1.59
CA TYR A 45 -5.40 -0.54 -0.34
C TYR A 45 -3.89 -0.66 -0.60
N ILE A 46 -3.16 0.43 -0.38
CA ILE A 46 -1.71 0.48 -0.49
C ILE A 46 -1.11 0.45 0.91
N VAL A 47 -0.39 -0.62 1.23
CA VAL A 47 0.11 -0.92 2.58
C VAL A 47 1.58 -0.53 2.69
N GLY A 48 1.83 0.77 2.86
CA GLY A 48 3.18 1.35 2.97
C GLY A 48 4.01 1.37 1.67
N GLY A 49 5.12 2.07 1.72
CA GLY A 49 6.11 2.09 0.65
C GLY A 49 5.65 2.76 -0.65
N VAL A 50 4.77 3.75 -0.57
CA VAL A 50 4.21 4.43 -1.75
C VAL A 50 5.28 5.15 -2.57
N GLY A 51 6.20 5.85 -1.91
CA GLY A 51 7.05 6.83 -2.56
C GLY A 51 6.34 8.18 -2.73
N ASP A 52 6.30 8.76 -3.90
CA ASP A 52 5.68 10.08 -4.12
C ASP A 52 4.17 9.96 -4.35
N LEU A 53 3.36 10.43 -3.40
CA LEU A 53 1.89 10.41 -3.45
C LEU A 53 1.30 11.12 -4.66
N SER A 54 1.95 12.18 -5.15
CA SER A 54 1.44 12.94 -6.30
C SER A 54 1.38 12.10 -7.59
N LEU A 55 2.16 11.02 -7.64
CA LEU A 55 2.18 10.09 -8.77
C LEU A 55 1.03 9.07 -8.72
N LEU A 56 0.32 8.97 -7.61
CA LEU A 56 -0.87 8.10 -7.52
C LEU A 56 -2.02 8.56 -8.41
N SER A 57 -2.01 9.81 -8.87
CA SER A 57 -3.02 10.33 -9.81
C SER A 57 -2.98 9.65 -11.18
N MET A 58 -1.86 8.99 -11.55
CA MET A 58 -1.75 8.24 -12.80
C MET A 58 -2.27 6.79 -12.70
N LEU A 59 -2.66 6.37 -11.51
CA LEU A 59 -3.17 5.03 -11.22
C LEU A 59 -4.69 5.08 -11.06
N ASN A 60 -5.40 4.16 -11.70
CA ASN A 60 -6.86 4.02 -11.60
C ASN A 60 -7.30 3.61 -10.19
N GLY A 61 -8.59 3.79 -9.89
CA GLY A 61 -9.25 3.33 -8.67
C GLY A 61 -9.20 4.32 -7.50
N ASN A 62 -9.97 4.03 -6.48
CA ASN A 62 -10.04 4.78 -5.24
C ASN A 62 -8.96 4.29 -4.28
N LYS A 63 -7.96 5.11 -3.99
CA LYS A 63 -6.77 4.70 -3.22
C LYS A 63 -6.89 5.03 -1.75
N VAL A 64 -6.69 4.01 -0.91
CA VAL A 64 -6.54 4.11 0.55
C VAL A 64 -5.10 3.71 0.90
N VAL A 65 -4.34 4.63 1.47
CA VAL A 65 -2.92 4.42 1.79
C VAL A 65 -2.73 4.30 3.29
N LEU A 66 -2.19 3.17 3.74
CA LEU A 66 -1.68 3.03 5.09
C LEU A 66 -0.22 3.47 5.11
N PHE A 67 0.09 4.52 5.89
CA PHE A 67 1.44 5.03 5.99
C PHE A 67 2.35 4.12 6.82
N GLY A 68 3.42 3.64 6.17
CA GLY A 68 4.55 3.00 6.82
C GLY A 68 5.64 3.99 7.23
N LYS A 69 6.69 3.50 7.87
CA LYS A 69 7.83 4.34 8.32
C LYS A 69 8.46 5.13 7.16
N SER A 70 8.61 4.52 5.99
CA SER A 70 9.17 5.17 4.80
C SER A 70 8.32 6.33 4.27
N ASP A 71 7.02 6.32 4.53
CA ASP A 71 6.09 7.35 4.03
C ASP A 71 6.03 8.57 4.97
N LEU A 72 6.44 8.43 6.23
CA LEU A 72 6.46 9.52 7.21
C LEU A 72 7.36 10.69 6.81
N ASP A 73 8.39 10.46 6.00
CA ASP A 73 9.26 11.54 5.50
C ASP A 73 8.50 12.54 4.63
N MET A 74 7.50 12.09 3.88
CA MET A 74 6.65 12.98 3.07
C MET A 74 5.76 13.83 3.96
N PHE A 75 5.13 13.23 4.97
CA PHE A 75 4.34 13.92 5.97
C PHE A 75 5.18 14.97 6.72
N ASN A 76 6.37 14.60 7.20
CA ASN A 76 7.26 15.50 7.92
C ASN A 76 7.69 16.71 7.07
N ARG A 77 7.96 16.50 5.77
CA ARG A 77 8.27 17.60 4.83
C ARG A 77 7.08 18.53 4.64
N TYR A 78 5.87 18.00 4.50
CA TYR A 78 4.66 18.81 4.41
C TYR A 78 4.46 19.65 5.66
N VAL A 79 4.47 19.05 6.85
CA VAL A 79 4.32 19.75 8.13
C VAL A 79 5.37 20.86 8.27
N SER A 80 6.61 20.59 7.90
CA SER A 80 7.69 21.59 7.96
C SER A 80 7.47 22.78 7.02
N SER A 81 6.69 22.60 5.96
CA SER A 81 6.39 23.66 4.99
C SER A 81 5.19 24.54 5.36
N VAL A 82 4.23 24.02 6.14
CA VAL A 82 2.93 24.70 6.38
C VAL A 82 2.67 25.04 7.84
N SER A 83 3.29 24.35 8.79
CA SER A 83 2.99 24.51 10.22
C SER A 83 4.04 25.35 10.94
N THR A 84 3.58 26.41 11.63
CA THR A 84 4.38 27.24 12.53
C THR A 84 4.27 26.79 13.99
N LYS A 85 3.22 26.02 14.35
CA LYS A 85 3.01 25.43 15.66
C LYS A 85 2.69 23.95 15.49
N ARG A 86 3.50 23.09 16.03
CA ARG A 86 3.32 21.65 15.90
C ARG A 86 2.24 21.13 16.85
N ASP A 87 1.10 20.76 16.29
CA ASP A 87 0.10 19.92 16.91
C ASP A 87 -0.03 18.63 16.08
N ALA A 88 0.45 17.52 16.62
CA ALA A 88 0.59 16.27 15.87
C ALA A 88 -0.76 15.70 15.38
N ILE A 89 -1.87 16.00 16.05
CA ILE A 89 -3.20 15.54 15.63
C ILE A 89 -3.70 16.42 14.48
N LEU A 90 -3.64 17.73 14.67
CA LEU A 90 -4.08 18.70 13.66
C LEU A 90 -3.24 18.59 12.37
N ASP A 91 -1.93 18.38 12.51
CA ASP A 91 -1.02 18.20 11.37
C ASP A 91 -1.41 16.97 10.53
N LYS A 92 -1.81 15.85 11.17
CA LYS A 92 -2.28 14.64 10.48
C LYS A 92 -3.59 14.87 9.74
N GLU A 93 -4.57 15.50 10.37
CA GLU A 93 -5.87 15.81 9.77
C GLU A 93 -5.73 16.77 8.58
N MET A 94 -4.89 17.79 8.71
CA MET A 94 -4.57 18.71 7.63
C MET A 94 -3.91 18.01 6.45
N TYR A 95 -2.97 17.09 6.73
CA TYR A 95 -2.32 16.33 5.68
C TYR A 95 -3.26 15.34 4.99
N GLN A 96 -4.14 14.68 5.72
CA GLN A 96 -5.18 13.81 5.16
C GLN A 96 -6.12 14.59 4.22
N THR A 97 -6.54 15.79 4.66
CA THR A 97 -7.37 16.71 3.86
C THR A 97 -6.63 17.15 2.60
N TYR A 98 -5.36 17.52 2.73
CA TYR A 98 -4.50 17.88 1.60
C TYR A 98 -4.39 16.74 0.59
N CYS A 99 -4.05 15.51 1.04
CA CYS A 99 -3.92 14.35 0.15
C CYS A 99 -5.25 14.01 -0.55
N LYS A 100 -6.38 14.15 0.15
CA LYS A 100 -7.70 13.93 -0.45
C LYS A 100 -8.03 14.96 -1.52
N ASN A 101 -7.75 16.23 -1.27
CA ASN A 101 -8.08 17.32 -2.20
C ASN A 101 -7.14 17.35 -3.42
N GLU A 102 -5.83 17.20 -3.20
CA GLU A 102 -4.83 17.35 -4.26
C GLU A 102 -4.64 16.07 -5.09
N PHE A 103 -4.78 14.89 -4.49
CA PHE A 103 -4.44 13.62 -5.14
C PHE A 103 -5.60 12.62 -5.20
N ASN A 104 -6.74 12.94 -4.60
CA ASN A 104 -7.87 12.04 -4.40
C ASN A 104 -7.47 10.72 -3.71
N VAL A 105 -6.62 10.83 -2.69
CA VAL A 105 -6.08 9.69 -1.92
C VAL A 105 -6.49 9.83 -0.46
N GLN A 106 -7.02 8.76 0.11
CA GLN A 106 -7.25 8.67 1.55
C GLN A 106 -5.99 8.14 2.25
N VAL A 107 -5.39 8.93 3.14
CA VAL A 107 -4.22 8.54 3.92
C VAL A 107 -4.65 8.15 5.33
N LEU A 108 -4.13 7.03 5.83
CA LEU A 108 -4.36 6.52 7.17
C LEU A 108 -3.03 6.40 7.92
N PHE A 109 -2.90 7.09 9.06
CA PHE A 109 -1.76 6.98 9.97
C PHE A 109 -2.00 5.84 10.98
N ARG A 110 -1.94 4.61 10.49
CA ARG A 110 -2.20 3.39 11.28
C ARG A 110 -1.23 2.30 10.86
N ASP A 111 -0.73 1.55 11.83
CA ASP A 111 0.12 0.39 11.57
C ASP A 111 -0.67 -0.82 11.07
N THR A 112 -1.96 -0.87 11.43
CA THR A 112 -2.85 -1.96 11.03
C THR A 112 -4.24 -1.46 10.66
N LEU A 113 -4.92 -2.17 9.76
CA LEU A 113 -6.31 -1.95 9.38
C LEU A 113 -7.00 -3.29 9.15
N GLU A 114 -8.20 -3.46 9.67
CA GLU A 114 -9.06 -4.60 9.36
C GLU A 114 -9.97 -4.24 8.18
N VAL A 115 -10.01 -5.12 7.18
CA VAL A 115 -10.82 -4.96 5.97
C VAL A 115 -11.72 -6.17 5.80
N THR A 116 -13.03 -5.92 5.65
CA THR A 116 -14.01 -6.96 5.32
C THR A 116 -14.03 -7.17 3.80
N LEU A 117 -13.86 -8.41 3.38
CA LEU A 117 -13.94 -8.83 1.99
C LEU A 117 -15.40 -9.05 1.55
N CYS A 118 -15.63 -9.24 0.27
CA CYS A 118 -16.99 -9.39 -0.27
C CYS A 118 -17.74 -10.64 0.23
N THR A 119 -17.02 -11.63 0.76
CA THR A 119 -17.56 -12.87 1.36
C THR A 119 -17.67 -12.81 2.88
N SER A 120 -17.54 -11.63 3.47
CA SER A 120 -17.57 -11.33 4.91
C SER A 120 -16.37 -11.82 5.72
N GLU A 121 -15.37 -12.45 5.12
CA GLU A 121 -14.09 -12.69 5.78
C GLU A 121 -13.42 -11.34 6.10
N VAL A 122 -12.78 -11.27 7.27
CA VAL A 122 -12.01 -10.10 7.70
C VAL A 122 -10.54 -10.42 7.62
N VAL A 123 -9.80 -9.58 6.91
CA VAL A 123 -8.34 -9.66 6.83
C VAL A 123 -7.70 -8.46 7.52
N ARG A 124 -6.49 -8.64 8.02
CA ARG A 124 -5.70 -7.60 8.65
C ARG A 124 -4.60 -7.11 7.73
N LEU A 125 -4.58 -5.83 7.41
CA LEU A 125 -3.47 -5.17 6.74
C LEU A 125 -2.44 -4.74 7.79
N CYS A 126 -1.15 -4.99 7.54
CA CYS A 126 -0.06 -4.57 8.42
C CYS A 126 1.04 -3.88 7.60
N VAL A 127 1.39 -2.64 7.98
CA VAL A 127 2.48 -1.87 7.35
C VAL A 127 3.85 -2.35 7.80
N ASP A 128 3.93 -3.02 8.94
CA ASP A 128 5.18 -3.52 9.52
C ASP A 128 5.09 -5.03 9.67
N TYR A 129 6.09 -5.73 9.11
CA TYR A 129 6.17 -7.19 9.16
C TYR A 129 6.23 -7.73 10.60
N GLU A 130 6.89 -7.02 11.51
CA GLU A 130 6.98 -7.42 12.92
C GLU A 130 5.61 -7.53 13.58
N ASN A 131 4.69 -6.61 13.25
CA ASN A 131 3.31 -6.64 13.74
C ASN A 131 2.45 -7.73 13.07
N ALA A 132 2.82 -8.15 11.86
CA ALA A 132 2.13 -9.20 11.12
C ALA A 132 2.32 -10.58 11.75
N THR A 133 3.51 -10.85 12.30
CA THR A 133 3.88 -12.18 12.83
C THR A 133 3.12 -12.56 14.12
N MET A 134 2.54 -11.59 14.82
CA MET A 134 1.81 -11.81 16.08
C MET A 134 0.30 -11.99 15.89
N SER A 135 -0.21 -11.84 14.68
CA SER A 135 -1.65 -11.92 14.41
C SER A 135 -2.13 -13.35 14.18
N LYS A 136 -3.26 -13.72 14.82
CA LYS A 136 -3.99 -14.96 14.52
C LYS A 136 -4.92 -14.83 13.31
N MET A 137 -5.16 -13.60 12.82
CA MET A 137 -5.97 -13.33 11.65
C MET A 137 -5.15 -13.52 10.38
N PHE A 138 -5.82 -13.87 9.29
CA PHE A 138 -5.20 -13.86 7.97
C PHE A 138 -4.67 -12.47 7.65
N THR A 139 -3.37 -12.36 7.45
CA THR A 139 -2.67 -11.07 7.42
C THR A 139 -2.07 -10.78 6.05
N LEU A 140 -2.29 -9.56 5.58
CA LEU A 140 -1.71 -8.99 4.38
C LEU A 140 -0.66 -7.96 4.81
N ALA A 141 0.60 -8.19 4.49
CA ALA A 141 1.69 -7.35 4.99
C ALA A 141 2.61 -6.86 3.88
N SER A 142 3.18 -5.66 4.08
CA SER A 142 4.32 -5.19 3.31
C SER A 142 5.62 -5.81 3.82
N GLY A 143 6.61 -5.99 2.95
CA GLY A 143 7.92 -6.49 3.38
C GLY A 143 8.86 -6.69 2.21
N ILE A 144 9.65 -5.67 1.86
CA ILE A 144 10.74 -5.83 0.90
C ILE A 144 11.85 -6.68 1.54
N GLY A 145 12.25 -7.74 0.84
CA GLY A 145 13.45 -8.50 1.13
C GLY A 145 13.35 -9.55 2.22
N ASN A 146 12.24 -9.69 2.89
CA ASN A 146 12.05 -10.79 3.84
C ASN A 146 11.26 -11.92 3.20
N TYR A 147 11.99 -12.89 2.65
CA TYR A 147 11.45 -14.19 2.21
C TYR A 147 11.01 -15.07 3.40
N GLN A 148 10.88 -14.50 4.58
CA GLN A 148 10.39 -15.22 5.74
C GLN A 148 8.88 -15.34 5.62
N ARG A 149 8.38 -16.58 5.70
CA ARG A 149 6.96 -16.86 5.81
C ARG A 149 6.37 -16.09 7.00
N LEU A 150 5.22 -15.49 6.79
CA LEU A 150 4.40 -15.00 7.91
C LEU A 150 4.16 -16.18 8.84
N PHE A 151 4.48 -16.00 10.13
CA PHE A 151 4.10 -16.98 11.16
C PHE A 151 2.58 -16.90 11.32
N GLY A 152 1.87 -17.80 10.69
CA GLY A 152 0.43 -17.80 10.58
C GLY A 152 0.01 -17.83 9.12
N SER A 153 -1.26 -17.61 8.84
CA SER A 153 -1.77 -17.52 7.47
C SER A 153 -1.69 -16.07 6.99
N GLY A 154 -1.09 -15.83 5.83
CA GLY A 154 -1.02 -14.48 5.29
C GLY A 154 -0.31 -14.38 3.94
N ILE A 155 -0.44 -13.23 3.31
CA ILE A 155 0.11 -12.94 1.98
C ILE A 155 1.07 -11.75 2.08
N ASN A 156 2.23 -11.89 1.45
CA ASN A 156 3.15 -10.78 1.23
C ASN A 156 2.65 -9.92 0.06
N LEU A 157 2.31 -8.66 0.35
CA LEU A 157 1.78 -7.71 -0.64
C LEU A 157 2.86 -6.96 -1.42
N SER A 158 4.16 -7.19 -1.13
CA SER A 158 5.21 -6.43 -1.80
C SER A 158 5.06 -6.50 -3.32
N SER A 159 4.98 -5.33 -3.94
CA SER A 159 4.85 -5.19 -5.39
C SER A 159 5.98 -5.89 -6.14
N PHE A 160 7.17 -5.91 -5.55
CA PHE A 160 8.34 -6.59 -6.11
C PHE A 160 8.15 -8.10 -6.22
N VAL A 161 7.52 -8.73 -5.21
CA VAL A 161 7.21 -10.17 -5.23
C VAL A 161 6.10 -10.49 -6.21
N ASN A 162 5.10 -9.62 -6.31
CA ASN A 162 3.90 -9.81 -7.12
C ASN A 162 4.00 -9.22 -8.53
N GLY A 163 5.21 -8.86 -9.00
CA GLY A 163 5.40 -8.26 -10.33
C GLY A 163 4.63 -6.95 -10.52
N TYR A 164 4.44 -6.17 -9.45
CA TYR A 164 3.63 -4.93 -9.38
C TYR A 164 2.14 -5.10 -9.69
N LYS A 165 1.66 -6.34 -9.76
CA LYS A 165 0.23 -6.63 -9.91
C LYS A 165 -0.47 -6.52 -8.55
N PRO A 166 -1.52 -5.70 -8.42
CA PRO A 166 -2.34 -5.68 -7.21
C PRO A 166 -3.06 -7.02 -6.99
N VAL A 167 -3.09 -7.47 -5.74
CA VAL A 167 -3.74 -8.73 -5.33
C VAL A 167 -5.23 -8.48 -5.16
N SER A 168 -6.07 -9.22 -5.84
CA SER A 168 -7.52 -9.08 -5.72
C SER A 168 -8.07 -9.73 -4.44
N GLU A 169 -9.22 -9.25 -3.95
CA GLU A 169 -9.92 -9.89 -2.82
C GLU A 169 -10.31 -11.35 -3.12
N TYR A 170 -10.55 -11.70 -4.38
CA TYR A 170 -10.84 -13.08 -4.76
C TYR A 170 -9.62 -14.00 -4.65
N ASP A 171 -8.43 -13.51 -4.99
CA ASP A 171 -7.18 -14.26 -4.81
C ASP A 171 -6.94 -14.54 -3.32
N ILE A 172 -7.22 -13.53 -2.46
CA ILE A 172 -7.10 -13.66 -1.01
C ILE A 172 -8.12 -14.66 -0.46
N ILE A 173 -9.39 -14.55 -0.83
CA ILE A 173 -10.44 -15.50 -0.43
C ILE A 173 -10.07 -16.92 -0.83
N SER A 174 -9.57 -17.09 -2.04
CA SER A 174 -9.12 -18.39 -2.54
C SER A 174 -7.97 -18.96 -1.71
N SER A 175 -7.01 -18.11 -1.28
CA SER A 175 -5.91 -18.52 -0.41
C SER A 175 -6.38 -18.89 1.00
N ILE A 176 -7.29 -18.11 1.59
CA ILE A 176 -7.91 -18.43 2.90
C ILE A 176 -8.58 -19.81 2.85
N ARG A 177 -9.38 -20.08 1.82
CA ARG A 177 -10.14 -21.35 1.69
C ARG A 177 -9.24 -22.56 1.46
N ARG A 178 -8.10 -22.38 0.83
CA ARG A 178 -7.10 -23.45 0.65
C ARG A 178 -6.23 -23.68 1.89
N GLY A 179 -6.28 -22.78 2.86
CA GLY A 179 -5.31 -22.75 3.97
C GLY A 179 -3.88 -22.50 3.49
N SER A 180 -3.72 -21.80 2.34
CA SER A 180 -2.43 -21.50 1.71
C SER A 180 -2.11 -20.02 1.87
N ASP A 181 -0.85 -19.73 2.10
CA ASP A 181 -0.26 -18.39 2.11
C ASP A 181 0.37 -18.01 0.74
N GLU A 182 0.16 -18.85 -0.28
CA GLU A 182 0.65 -18.62 -1.64
C GLU A 182 -0.49 -18.19 -2.57
N LEU A 183 -0.22 -17.18 -3.40
CA LEU A 183 -1.09 -16.80 -4.52
C LEU A 183 -0.85 -17.78 -5.67
N LEU A 184 -1.92 -18.30 -6.26
CA LEU A 184 -1.84 -18.99 -7.54
C LEU A 184 -1.99 -17.95 -8.65
N TYR A 185 -0.93 -17.74 -9.40
CA TYR A 185 -0.93 -16.96 -10.65
C TYR A 185 -1.13 -17.87 -11.86
#